data_7b114d6dc3ba0386752a0c1731afe6fa
#
_entry.id   7b114d6dc3ba0386752a0c1731afe6fa
#
_cell.length_a   1.000
_cell.length_b   1.000
_cell.length_c   1.000
_cell.angle_alpha   90.00
_cell.angle_beta   90.00
_cell.angle_gamma   90.00
#
_symmetry.space_group_name_H-M   'P 1'
#
loop_
_entity.id
_entity.type
_entity.pdbx_description
1 polymer ?
#
loop_
_entity_poly.entity_id
_entity_poly.type
_entity_poly.pdbx_seq_one_letter_code
_entity_poly.pdbx_strand_id
1 'polypeptide(L)'
;MKINKCKTGALLIGVTLVAMGLHAGAFRASAPLVLTDSVDTNQVAKVNNVVDEVIWVVGDEPILKSEVEIMKLQGEAEGMKWDGDPECVLPEQIAVQKLFLHQAALDSVEVTESEIAQGVDQQINYWISLPQIGSKEKLEEFQHKSIAQLRQDLHDDYKNRQLVQKMQAKLVGDVKVSPAEVREYFRKLPVDSIPMIPTTVEVEILTQTPKVEPEEVNRIKNQLRDYTDRVTKGETSFATLARLYSEDPGSSRQGGELGYMGRGMLDPAFAAVAFNLTDPKKVSKIVESEFGYHIIQLIDRRGDKINCRHILLKPRVSMASIDAAKERLDSIGRDLRKEKFTFEDATAYLSDDKDTKNNHGLMVNSSGDERTSRFKMKDLPTEVARVVDTMKVGEISAPFQMINNRGKVVCAIVKLKSRTDEHRATITEDFQTMRDIVTAHRRQEIIHDWVVSKIKNTYVRMNPRYKDCKFKYEGWIK
;
A
#
# COMPACT_ATOMS: atom_id res chain seq x y z
N MET A 1 37.98 -3.31 51.22
CA MET A 1 36.70 -2.64 51.47
C MET A 1 35.90 -2.69 50.19
N LYS A 2 34.87 -3.52 50.17
CA LYS A 2 34.09 -3.89 48.97
C LYS A 2 33.05 -2.82 48.65
N ILE A 3 33.06 -2.32 47.43
CA ILE A 3 32.02 -1.42 46.91
C ILE A 3 31.06 -2.26 46.05
N ASN A 4 29.82 -2.37 46.53
CA ASN A 4 28.73 -3.03 45.85
C ASN A 4 28.28 -2.21 44.63
N LYS A 5 28.26 -2.85 43.48
CA LYS A 5 27.61 -2.34 42.28
C LYS A 5 26.11 -2.57 42.35
N CYS A 6 25.36 -1.51 42.53
CA CYS A 6 23.90 -1.51 42.34
C CYS A 6 23.60 -1.57 40.84
N LYS A 7 22.97 -2.65 40.41
CA LYS A 7 22.43 -2.77 39.03
C LYS A 7 21.07 -2.08 39.01
N THR A 8 20.99 -0.87 38.47
CA THR A 8 19.75 -0.27 38.05
C THR A 8 19.36 -0.92 36.72
N GLY A 9 18.37 -1.80 36.77
CA GLY A 9 17.69 -2.31 35.58
C GLY A 9 16.84 -1.19 34.98
N ALA A 10 17.26 -0.67 33.83
CA ALA A 10 16.41 0.16 32.99
C ALA A 10 15.32 -0.73 32.41
N LEU A 11 14.08 -0.53 32.86
CA LEU A 11 12.90 -1.10 32.29
C LEU A 11 12.65 -0.36 30.97
N LEU A 12 13.19 -0.88 29.88
CA LEU A 12 12.79 -0.50 28.52
C LEU A 12 11.36 -1.03 28.32
N ILE A 13 10.39 -0.18 28.61
CA ILE A 13 9.02 -0.37 28.10
C ILE A 13 9.10 -0.09 26.60
N GLY A 14 9.40 -1.12 25.85
CA GLY A 14 9.18 -1.12 24.41
C GLY A 14 7.69 -0.99 24.19
N VAL A 15 7.24 0.23 23.89
CA VAL A 15 5.95 0.45 23.26
C VAL A 15 6.09 -0.08 21.82
N THR A 16 5.98 -1.41 21.68
CA THR A 16 5.63 -1.97 20.39
C THR A 16 4.21 -1.50 20.10
N LEU A 17 4.10 -0.38 19.41
CA LEU A 17 2.93 -0.02 18.62
C LEU A 17 2.68 -1.19 17.66
N VAL A 18 1.92 -2.19 18.12
CA VAL A 18 1.13 -2.99 17.22
C VAL A 18 0.08 -2.03 16.71
N ALA A 19 0.50 -1.20 15.76
CA ALA A 19 -0.39 -0.46 14.91
C ALA A 19 -1.16 -1.52 14.11
N MET A 20 -2.26 -2.02 14.69
CA MET A 20 -3.40 -2.36 13.89
C MET A 20 -3.89 -1.02 13.33
N GLY A 21 -3.06 -0.43 12.47
CA GLY A 21 -3.42 0.72 11.70
C GLY A 21 -4.60 0.32 10.83
N LEU A 22 -5.66 1.06 10.93
CA LEU A 22 -6.58 1.31 9.83
C LEU A 22 -5.76 1.95 8.70
N HIS A 23 -4.90 1.16 8.07
CA HIS A 23 -4.31 1.50 6.80
C HIS A 23 -5.17 0.82 5.75
N ALA A 24 -6.07 1.59 5.17
CA ALA A 24 -6.54 1.31 3.83
C ALA A 24 -5.30 1.40 2.93
N GLY A 25 -4.77 0.28 2.52
CA GLY A 25 -3.68 0.25 1.57
C GLY A 25 -2.43 -0.45 2.10
N ALA A 26 -2.08 -1.45 1.39
CA ALA A 26 -0.98 -2.37 1.47
C ALA A 26 -1.27 -3.62 2.32
N PHE A 27 -2.14 -4.47 1.79
CA PHE A 27 -2.05 -5.89 2.06
C PHE A 27 -0.64 -6.36 1.68
N ARG A 28 0.22 -6.51 2.68
CA ARG A 28 1.40 -7.36 2.51
C ARG A 28 0.84 -8.78 2.45
N ALA A 29 0.83 -9.32 1.25
CA ALA A 29 0.42 -10.69 1.02
C ALA A 29 1.33 -11.63 1.78
N SER A 30 0.71 -12.57 2.46
CA SER A 30 1.35 -13.79 2.90
C SER A 30 2.06 -14.42 1.71
N ALA A 31 3.35 -14.67 1.85
CA ALA A 31 4.07 -15.44 0.85
C ALA A 31 3.41 -16.82 0.76
N PRO A 32 3.19 -17.37 -0.43
CA PRO A 32 2.65 -18.71 -0.56
C PRO A 32 3.60 -19.70 0.13
N LEU A 33 3.05 -20.55 0.97
CA LEU A 33 3.77 -21.65 1.59
C LEU A 33 4.35 -22.54 0.49
N VAL A 34 5.66 -22.51 0.34
CA VAL A 34 6.37 -23.53 -0.43
C VAL A 34 6.41 -24.77 0.45
N LEU A 35 5.49 -25.69 0.23
CA LEU A 35 5.67 -27.06 0.69
C LEU A 35 6.80 -27.65 -0.15
N THR A 36 8.04 -27.60 0.37
CA THR A 36 9.12 -28.36 -0.22
C THR A 36 8.79 -29.83 -0.10
N ASP A 37 8.55 -30.49 -1.23
CA ASP A 37 8.52 -31.93 -1.37
C ASP A 37 9.83 -32.52 -0.90
N SER A 38 9.88 -32.95 0.34
CA SER A 38 10.71 -34.06 0.82
C SER A 38 10.35 -34.43 2.25
N VAL A 39 9.10 -34.87 2.44
CA VAL A 39 8.81 -35.67 3.63
C VAL A 39 9.13 -37.11 3.25
N ASP A 40 10.24 -37.60 3.80
CA ASP A 40 10.61 -39.01 3.74
C ASP A 40 9.46 -39.83 4.31
N THR A 41 8.74 -40.55 3.42
CA THR A 41 7.54 -41.35 3.73
C THR A 41 7.83 -42.58 4.60
N ASN A 42 9.06 -42.73 5.11
CA ASN A 42 9.48 -43.87 5.93
C ASN A 42 9.47 -43.62 7.46
N GLN A 43 9.07 -42.42 7.91
CA GLN A 43 8.76 -42.22 9.33
C GLN A 43 7.27 -42.03 9.58
N VAL A 44 6.47 -43.02 9.22
CA VAL A 44 5.10 -43.15 9.75
C VAL A 44 5.22 -43.65 11.18
N ALA A 45 5.57 -42.77 12.08
CA ALA A 45 5.33 -42.98 13.49
C ALA A 45 3.81 -43.15 13.69
N LYS A 46 3.41 -44.15 14.48
CA LYS A 46 2.04 -44.53 14.83
C LYS A 46 1.15 -43.29 14.95
N VAL A 47 0.44 -42.94 13.88
CA VAL A 47 -0.57 -41.90 13.90
C VAL A 47 -1.73 -42.49 14.71
N ASN A 48 -1.91 -42.01 15.93
CA ASN A 48 -3.22 -42.12 16.58
C ASN A 48 -4.23 -41.54 15.60
N ASN A 49 -5.35 -42.22 15.33
CA ASN A 49 -6.40 -41.81 14.40
C ASN A 49 -7.15 -40.55 14.85
N VAL A 50 -6.46 -39.54 15.35
CA VAL A 50 -6.99 -38.20 15.69
C VAL A 50 -6.82 -37.38 14.44
N VAL A 51 -7.90 -37.08 13.75
CA VAL A 51 -7.92 -36.31 12.51
C VAL A 51 -7.44 -34.86 12.80
N ASP A 52 -7.85 -34.29 13.93
CA ASP A 52 -7.37 -33.01 14.46
C ASP A 52 -7.69 -32.90 15.98
N GLU A 53 -7.02 -32.01 16.71
CA GLU A 53 -7.24 -31.82 18.14
C GLU A 53 -7.95 -30.51 18.42
N VAL A 54 -9.10 -30.55 19.10
CA VAL A 54 -9.74 -29.34 19.63
C VAL A 54 -8.97 -28.89 20.88
N ILE A 55 -8.27 -27.75 20.73
CA ILE A 55 -7.42 -27.20 21.82
C ILE A 55 -8.17 -26.22 22.72
N TRP A 56 -9.08 -25.42 22.14
CA TRP A 56 -9.96 -24.51 22.87
C TRP A 56 -11.38 -24.59 22.28
N VAL A 57 -12.36 -24.15 23.08
CA VAL A 57 -13.72 -23.87 22.65
C VAL A 57 -14.10 -22.51 23.19
N VAL A 58 -14.57 -21.60 22.34
CA VAL A 58 -15.01 -20.25 22.69
C VAL A 58 -16.46 -20.08 22.22
N GLY A 59 -17.39 -20.02 23.14
CA GLY A 59 -18.82 -20.16 22.80
C GLY A 59 -19.09 -21.52 22.20
N ASP A 60 -19.60 -21.55 20.99
CA ASP A 60 -19.88 -22.76 20.20
C ASP A 60 -18.77 -23.07 19.18
N GLU A 61 -17.72 -22.26 19.13
CA GLU A 61 -16.67 -22.34 18.13
C GLU A 61 -15.44 -23.10 18.66
N PRO A 62 -15.09 -24.25 18.08
CA PRO A 62 -13.84 -24.93 18.40
C PRO A 62 -12.65 -24.21 17.75
N ILE A 63 -11.50 -24.31 18.40
CA ILE A 63 -10.20 -23.94 17.87
C ILE A 63 -9.39 -25.21 17.73
N LEU A 64 -8.92 -25.47 16.53
CA LEU A 64 -8.20 -26.69 16.19
C LEU A 64 -6.69 -26.45 16.30
N LYS A 65 -5.95 -27.50 16.61
CA LYS A 65 -4.49 -27.46 16.65
C LYS A 65 -3.92 -27.12 15.27
N SER A 66 -4.50 -27.64 14.21
CA SER A 66 -4.11 -27.36 12.84
C SER A 66 -4.24 -25.87 12.48
N GLU A 67 -5.27 -25.16 12.96
CA GLU A 67 -5.43 -23.72 12.74
C GLU A 67 -4.23 -22.93 13.31
N VAL A 68 -3.77 -23.30 14.51
CA VAL A 68 -2.62 -22.69 15.18
C VAL A 68 -1.32 -22.98 14.42
N GLU A 69 -1.12 -24.23 14.00
CA GLU A 69 0.08 -24.63 13.26
C GLU A 69 0.17 -23.94 11.91
N ILE A 70 -0.94 -23.81 11.17
CA ILE A 70 -1.00 -23.07 9.91
C ILE A 70 -0.64 -21.59 10.13
N MET A 71 -1.26 -20.95 11.13
CA MET A 71 -0.98 -19.54 11.43
C MET A 71 0.49 -19.33 11.86
N LYS A 72 1.07 -20.27 12.61
CA LYS A 72 2.47 -20.25 13.00
C LYS A 72 3.40 -20.34 11.79
N LEU A 73 3.17 -21.32 10.90
CA LEU A 73 3.96 -21.51 9.67
C LEU A 73 3.88 -20.29 8.75
N GLN A 74 2.69 -19.71 8.61
CA GLN A 74 2.52 -18.47 7.83
C GLN A 74 3.31 -17.31 8.43
N GLY A 75 3.21 -17.08 9.72
CA GLY A 75 3.94 -16.01 10.40
C GLY A 75 5.46 -16.20 10.34
N GLU A 76 5.96 -17.43 10.48
CA GLU A 76 7.38 -17.74 10.32
C GLU A 76 7.87 -17.49 8.89
N ALA A 77 7.09 -17.85 7.87
CA ALA A 77 7.40 -17.57 6.47
C ALA A 77 7.45 -16.06 6.16
N GLU A 78 6.65 -15.26 6.85
CA GLU A 78 6.64 -13.79 6.76
C GLU A 78 7.71 -13.11 7.64
N GLY A 79 8.45 -13.88 8.43
CA GLY A 79 9.44 -13.37 9.37
C GLY A 79 8.82 -12.60 10.55
N MET A 80 7.58 -12.92 10.93
CA MET A 80 6.91 -12.31 12.06
C MET A 80 7.63 -12.66 13.36
N LYS A 81 7.71 -11.65 14.25
CA LYS A 81 8.18 -11.85 15.63
C LYS A 81 6.97 -11.79 16.56
N TRP A 82 6.79 -12.85 17.34
CA TRP A 82 5.71 -12.94 18.30
C TRP A 82 6.11 -12.23 19.61
N ASP A 83 5.17 -11.55 20.23
CA ASP A 83 5.35 -10.98 21.57
C ASP A 83 5.00 -12.05 22.63
N GLY A 84 5.86 -13.03 22.75
CA GLY A 84 5.72 -14.18 23.64
C GLY A 84 5.83 -15.52 22.91
N ASP A 85 5.47 -16.59 23.63
CA ASP A 85 5.46 -17.95 23.06
C ASP A 85 4.33 -18.10 22.03
N PRO A 86 4.64 -18.41 20.76
CA PRO A 86 3.62 -18.61 19.73
C PRO A 86 2.55 -19.63 20.11
N GLU A 87 2.92 -20.68 20.86
CA GLU A 87 1.98 -21.71 21.36
C GLU A 87 0.93 -21.13 22.33
N CYS A 88 1.19 -19.99 22.95
CA CYS A 88 0.25 -19.28 23.81
C CYS A 88 -0.45 -18.13 23.07
N VAL A 89 0.29 -17.36 22.30
CA VAL A 89 -0.20 -16.14 21.65
C VAL A 89 -1.18 -16.45 20.52
N LEU A 90 -0.89 -17.47 19.70
CA LEU A 90 -1.72 -17.76 18.52
C LEU A 90 -3.10 -18.32 18.89
N PRO A 91 -3.24 -19.30 19.82
CA PRO A 91 -4.56 -19.71 20.28
C PRO A 91 -5.41 -18.57 20.84
N GLU A 92 -4.79 -17.65 21.60
CA GLU A 92 -5.47 -16.46 22.10
C GLU A 92 -5.95 -15.54 20.99
N GLN A 93 -5.12 -15.29 19.95
CA GLN A 93 -5.51 -14.48 18.80
C GLN A 93 -6.70 -15.07 18.06
N ILE A 94 -6.70 -16.40 17.83
CA ILE A 94 -7.83 -17.10 17.20
C ILE A 94 -9.08 -17.01 18.09
N ALA A 95 -8.93 -17.21 19.41
CA ALA A 95 -10.02 -17.09 20.35
C ALA A 95 -10.67 -15.70 20.34
N VAL A 96 -9.86 -14.63 20.33
CA VAL A 96 -10.34 -13.25 20.21
C VAL A 96 -11.05 -13.02 18.86
N GLN A 97 -10.51 -13.55 17.77
CA GLN A 97 -11.15 -13.47 16.46
C GLN A 97 -12.54 -14.14 16.46
N LYS A 98 -12.67 -15.34 17.08
CA LYS A 98 -13.96 -16.04 17.22
C LYS A 98 -14.96 -15.21 18.04
N LEU A 99 -14.52 -14.51 19.12
CA LEU A 99 -15.40 -13.59 19.87
C LEU A 99 -15.95 -12.46 19.00
N PHE A 100 -15.12 -11.87 18.13
CA PHE A 100 -15.58 -10.83 17.20
C PHE A 100 -16.53 -11.36 16.15
N LEU A 101 -16.28 -12.53 15.59
CA LEU A 101 -17.17 -13.18 14.60
C LEU A 101 -18.53 -13.52 15.22
N HIS A 102 -18.54 -14.08 16.41
CA HIS A 102 -19.77 -14.35 17.15
C HIS A 102 -20.57 -13.07 17.40
N GLN A 103 -19.92 -12.00 17.83
CA GLN A 103 -20.60 -10.72 18.03
C GLN A 103 -21.09 -10.09 16.73
N ALA A 104 -20.30 -10.21 15.65
CA ALA A 104 -20.70 -9.72 14.33
C ALA A 104 -21.99 -10.39 13.86
N ALA A 105 -22.15 -11.70 14.11
CA ALA A 105 -23.37 -12.43 13.81
C ALA A 105 -24.55 -11.94 14.66
N LEU A 106 -24.36 -11.73 15.97
CA LEU A 106 -25.39 -11.22 16.87
C LEU A 106 -25.84 -9.78 16.49
N ASP A 107 -24.89 -8.96 16.07
CA ASP A 107 -25.11 -7.57 15.68
C ASP A 107 -25.53 -7.39 14.22
N SER A 108 -25.74 -8.50 13.48
CA SER A 108 -26.09 -8.50 12.05
C SER A 108 -25.13 -7.65 11.20
N VAL A 109 -23.84 -7.75 11.48
CA VAL A 109 -22.82 -7.10 10.67
C VAL A 109 -22.66 -7.91 9.37
N GLU A 110 -22.80 -7.26 8.22
CA GLU A 110 -22.77 -7.93 6.93
C GLU A 110 -21.58 -7.46 6.07
N VAL A 111 -21.09 -8.39 5.25
CA VAL A 111 -20.14 -8.14 4.16
C VAL A 111 -20.79 -8.64 2.88
N THR A 112 -20.88 -7.79 1.88
CA THR A 112 -21.54 -8.15 0.63
C THR A 112 -20.66 -9.06 -0.24
N GLU A 113 -21.28 -9.94 -1.03
CA GLU A 113 -20.56 -10.81 -1.97
C GLU A 113 -19.69 -10.00 -2.97
N SER A 114 -20.12 -8.79 -3.31
CA SER A 114 -19.34 -7.88 -4.17
C SER A 114 -18.06 -7.41 -3.49
N GLU A 115 -18.12 -7.06 -2.21
CA GLU A 115 -16.93 -6.67 -1.41
C GLU A 115 -15.95 -7.84 -1.30
N ILE A 116 -16.48 -9.05 -1.04
CA ILE A 116 -15.66 -10.27 -0.92
C ILE A 116 -14.97 -10.57 -2.25
N ALA A 117 -15.73 -10.62 -3.34
CA ALA A 117 -15.20 -10.93 -4.67
C ALA A 117 -14.13 -9.90 -5.10
N GLN A 118 -14.37 -8.61 -4.86
CA GLN A 118 -13.42 -7.55 -5.18
C GLN A 118 -12.13 -7.69 -4.36
N GLY A 119 -12.22 -7.97 -3.09
CA GLY A 119 -11.06 -8.10 -2.23
C GLY A 119 -10.24 -9.36 -2.52
N VAL A 120 -10.91 -10.47 -2.79
CA VAL A 120 -10.25 -11.72 -3.22
C VAL A 120 -9.55 -11.52 -4.57
N ASP A 121 -10.20 -10.84 -5.54
CA ASP A 121 -9.58 -10.55 -6.83
C ASP A 121 -8.37 -9.60 -6.68
N GLN A 122 -8.43 -8.63 -5.78
CA GLN A 122 -7.27 -7.77 -5.46
C GLN A 122 -6.11 -8.58 -4.89
N GLN A 123 -6.39 -9.51 -3.98
CA GLN A 123 -5.37 -10.40 -3.40
C GLN A 123 -4.70 -11.27 -4.46
N ILE A 124 -5.50 -11.91 -5.32
CA ILE A 124 -4.99 -12.75 -6.42
C ILE A 124 -4.16 -11.90 -7.40
N ASN A 125 -4.63 -10.72 -7.79
CA ASN A 125 -3.91 -9.81 -8.67
C ASN A 125 -2.59 -9.33 -8.05
N TYR A 126 -2.57 -9.10 -6.74
CA TYR A 126 -1.33 -8.79 -6.02
C TYR A 126 -0.34 -9.95 -6.13
N TRP A 127 -0.74 -11.19 -5.87
CA TRP A 127 0.15 -12.36 -6.02
C TRP A 127 0.69 -12.49 -7.45
N ILE A 128 -0.17 -12.29 -8.46
CA ILE A 128 0.24 -12.29 -9.87
C ILE A 128 1.27 -11.19 -10.14
N SER A 129 1.18 -10.03 -9.48
CA SER A 129 2.11 -8.91 -9.67
C SER A 129 3.50 -9.15 -9.07
N LEU A 130 3.66 -10.14 -8.18
CA LEU A 130 4.94 -10.45 -7.58
C LEU A 130 5.96 -10.90 -8.64
N PRO A 131 7.23 -10.46 -8.55
CA PRO A 131 8.25 -10.76 -9.56
C PRO A 131 8.47 -12.24 -9.83
N GLN A 132 8.30 -13.08 -8.80
CA GLN A 132 8.47 -14.53 -8.89
C GLN A 132 7.29 -15.24 -9.56
N ILE A 133 6.11 -14.63 -9.60
CA ILE A 133 4.89 -15.18 -10.20
C ILE A 133 4.70 -14.64 -11.62
N GLY A 134 4.32 -13.40 -11.77
CA GLY A 134 4.25 -12.65 -13.01
C GLY A 134 3.11 -13.03 -13.98
N SER A 135 2.37 -14.14 -13.76
CA SER A 135 1.20 -14.51 -14.58
C SER A 135 0.22 -15.40 -13.83
N LYS A 136 -1.02 -15.51 -14.36
CA LYS A 136 -2.06 -16.38 -13.79
C LYS A 136 -1.67 -17.85 -13.85
N GLU A 137 -1.14 -18.27 -14.99
CA GLU A 137 -0.72 -19.67 -15.23
C GLU A 137 0.38 -20.08 -14.24
N LYS A 138 1.36 -19.20 -14.00
CA LYS A 138 2.39 -19.44 -13.00
C LYS A 138 1.88 -19.43 -11.58
N LEU A 139 0.87 -18.62 -11.25
CA LEU A 139 0.23 -18.65 -9.95
C LEU A 139 -0.51 -20.00 -9.74
N GLU A 140 -1.24 -20.47 -10.76
CA GLU A 140 -1.91 -21.77 -10.72
C GLU A 140 -0.91 -22.93 -10.57
N GLU A 141 0.19 -22.89 -11.31
CA GLU A 141 1.29 -23.86 -11.19
C GLU A 141 1.92 -23.82 -9.80
N PHE A 142 2.21 -22.62 -9.29
CA PHE A 142 2.84 -22.44 -7.99
C PHE A 142 1.95 -22.86 -6.82
N GLN A 143 0.65 -22.57 -6.89
CA GLN A 143 -0.34 -22.93 -5.86
C GLN A 143 -0.92 -24.32 -6.04
N HIS A 144 -0.63 -25.00 -7.16
CA HIS A 144 -1.26 -26.27 -7.55
C HIS A 144 -2.80 -26.23 -7.52
N LYS A 145 -3.38 -25.04 -7.78
CA LYS A 145 -4.83 -24.77 -7.76
C LYS A 145 -5.20 -23.80 -8.87
N SER A 146 -6.37 -23.98 -9.46
CA SER A 146 -6.91 -23.01 -10.41
C SER A 146 -7.29 -21.70 -9.72
N ILE A 147 -7.30 -20.58 -10.46
CA ILE A 147 -7.77 -19.27 -9.93
C ILE A 147 -9.19 -19.39 -9.34
N ALA A 148 -10.04 -20.23 -9.91
CA ALA A 148 -11.39 -20.47 -9.40
C ALA A 148 -11.36 -21.13 -8.01
N GLN A 149 -10.50 -22.13 -7.82
CA GLN A 149 -10.29 -22.76 -6.51
C GLN A 149 -9.66 -21.78 -5.51
N LEU A 150 -8.67 -21.00 -5.92
CA LEU A 150 -8.08 -19.96 -5.05
C LEU A 150 -9.12 -18.93 -4.59
N ARG A 151 -10.05 -18.52 -5.48
CA ARG A 151 -11.15 -17.63 -5.09
C ARG A 151 -12.06 -18.27 -4.03
N GLN A 152 -12.37 -19.55 -4.19
CA GLN A 152 -13.20 -20.27 -3.24
C GLN A 152 -12.50 -20.41 -1.88
N ASP A 153 -11.22 -20.76 -1.86
CA ASP A 153 -10.44 -20.93 -0.63
C ASP A 153 -10.29 -19.61 0.13
N LEU A 154 -10.10 -18.51 -0.59
CA LEU A 154 -9.92 -17.17 0.02
C LEU A 154 -11.23 -16.50 0.43
N HIS A 155 -12.38 -16.99 -0.06
CA HIS A 155 -13.68 -16.35 0.15
C HIS A 155 -14.03 -16.22 1.63
N ASP A 156 -14.03 -17.33 2.36
CA ASP A 156 -14.44 -17.37 3.77
C ASP A 156 -13.42 -16.68 4.67
N ASP A 157 -12.14 -16.83 4.38
CA ASP A 157 -11.08 -16.13 5.10
C ASP A 157 -11.20 -14.62 4.93
N TYR A 158 -11.45 -14.13 3.72
CA TYR A 158 -11.65 -12.72 3.45
C TYR A 158 -12.91 -12.19 4.14
N LYS A 159 -14.03 -12.93 4.03
CA LYS A 159 -15.29 -12.61 4.70
C LYS A 159 -15.11 -12.47 6.21
N ASN A 160 -14.49 -13.45 6.84
CA ASN A 160 -14.27 -13.45 8.29
C ASN A 160 -13.39 -12.27 8.74
N ARG A 161 -12.32 -11.99 8.00
CA ARG A 161 -11.48 -10.81 8.27
C ARG A 161 -12.26 -9.51 8.18
N GLN A 162 -13.08 -9.35 7.15
CA GLN A 162 -13.92 -8.16 6.97
C GLN A 162 -14.98 -8.01 8.06
N LEU A 163 -15.60 -9.10 8.49
CA LEU A 163 -16.55 -9.11 9.60
C LEU A 163 -15.90 -8.65 10.90
N VAL A 164 -14.71 -9.17 11.22
CA VAL A 164 -13.94 -8.74 12.41
C VAL A 164 -13.59 -7.26 12.33
N GLN A 165 -13.09 -6.78 11.17
CA GLN A 165 -12.75 -5.37 10.99
C GLN A 165 -13.97 -4.46 11.12
N LYS A 166 -15.09 -4.79 10.48
CA LYS A 166 -16.34 -4.03 10.58
C LYS A 166 -16.87 -4.02 12.01
N MET A 167 -16.77 -5.15 12.73
CA MET A 167 -17.18 -5.22 14.14
C MET A 167 -16.28 -4.36 15.04
N GLN A 168 -14.97 -4.42 14.86
CA GLN A 168 -14.04 -3.55 15.58
C GLN A 168 -14.32 -2.07 15.26
N ALA A 169 -14.51 -1.71 14.00
CA ALA A 169 -14.85 -0.36 13.59
C ALA A 169 -16.17 0.12 14.23
N LYS A 170 -17.18 -0.76 14.31
CA LYS A 170 -18.46 -0.45 14.99
C LYS A 170 -18.26 -0.16 16.48
N LEU A 171 -17.40 -0.90 17.16
CA LEU A 171 -17.11 -0.70 18.59
C LEU A 171 -16.39 0.63 18.87
N VAL A 172 -15.49 1.04 17.99
CA VAL A 172 -14.66 2.25 18.17
C VAL A 172 -15.15 3.45 17.34
N GLY A 173 -16.29 3.33 16.63
CA GLY A 173 -16.72 4.23 15.56
C GLY A 173 -16.62 5.73 15.86
N ASP A 174 -17.15 6.19 16.99
CA ASP A 174 -17.25 7.61 17.32
C ASP A 174 -16.35 8.06 18.48
N VAL A 175 -15.17 7.47 18.58
CA VAL A 175 -14.21 7.90 19.62
C VAL A 175 -13.77 9.33 19.35
N LYS A 176 -14.25 10.26 20.17
CA LYS A 176 -13.86 11.67 20.17
C LYS A 176 -12.94 11.94 21.33
N VAL A 177 -11.77 12.51 21.01
CA VAL A 177 -10.78 12.91 22.02
C VAL A 177 -10.75 14.44 22.07
N SER A 178 -10.98 14.99 23.27
CA SER A 178 -10.94 16.43 23.50
C SER A 178 -9.51 16.94 23.62
N PRO A 179 -9.27 18.25 23.36
CA PRO A 179 -7.96 18.84 23.58
C PRO A 179 -7.44 18.73 25.04
N ALA A 180 -8.35 18.65 25.99
CA ALA A 180 -7.99 18.47 27.40
C ALA A 180 -7.43 17.07 27.66
N GLU A 181 -8.04 16.02 27.10
CA GLU A 181 -7.59 14.65 27.20
C GLU A 181 -6.21 14.46 26.54
N VAL A 182 -5.99 15.09 25.36
CA VAL A 182 -4.66 15.05 24.71
C VAL A 182 -3.60 15.65 25.63
N ARG A 183 -3.84 16.85 26.19
CA ARG A 183 -2.92 17.47 27.14
C ARG A 183 -2.65 16.62 28.35
N GLU A 184 -3.70 16.02 28.93
CA GLU A 184 -3.61 15.19 30.12
C GLU A 184 -2.80 13.92 29.86
N TYR A 185 -3.02 13.26 28.71
CA TYR A 185 -2.30 12.06 28.31
C TYR A 185 -0.79 12.32 28.22
N PHE A 186 -0.39 13.33 27.45
CA PHE A 186 1.02 13.63 27.23
C PHE A 186 1.70 14.22 28.48
N ARG A 187 0.96 14.91 29.33
CA ARG A 187 1.50 15.39 30.63
C ARG A 187 1.93 14.25 31.56
N LYS A 188 1.30 13.09 31.46
CA LYS A 188 1.60 11.90 32.27
C LYS A 188 2.76 11.07 31.73
N LEU A 189 3.13 11.29 30.47
CA LEU A 189 4.20 10.53 29.85
C LEU A 189 5.58 11.08 30.25
N PRO A 190 6.58 10.19 30.41
CA PRO A 190 7.98 10.60 30.48
C PRO A 190 8.36 11.36 29.21
N VAL A 191 9.25 12.35 29.34
CA VAL A 191 9.69 13.18 28.19
C VAL A 191 10.22 12.32 27.04
N ASP A 192 10.90 11.22 27.34
CA ASP A 192 11.46 10.31 26.34
C ASP A 192 10.40 9.48 25.61
N SER A 193 9.18 9.41 26.12
CA SER A 193 8.03 8.74 25.51
C SER A 193 7.20 9.69 24.60
N ILE A 194 7.51 10.98 24.59
CA ILE A 194 6.89 11.94 23.66
C ILE A 194 7.48 11.67 22.28
N PRO A 195 6.62 11.46 21.25
CA PRO A 195 7.09 11.11 19.92
C PRO A 195 7.97 12.21 19.30
N MET A 196 8.98 11.78 18.57
CA MET A 196 9.78 12.67 17.72
C MET A 196 9.04 12.90 16.41
N ILE A 197 8.83 14.16 16.09
CA ILE A 197 8.31 14.59 14.79
C ILE A 197 9.50 14.75 13.86
N PRO A 198 9.57 13.99 12.76
CA PRO A 198 10.66 14.09 11.82
C PRO A 198 10.63 15.44 11.09
N THR A 199 11.78 15.87 10.56
CA THR A 199 11.85 17.05 9.70
C THR A 199 10.81 16.99 8.59
N THR A 200 10.02 18.06 8.48
CA THR A 200 9.03 18.25 7.42
C THR A 200 9.32 19.52 6.63
N VAL A 201 8.96 19.47 5.35
CA VAL A 201 9.18 20.60 4.42
C VAL A 201 7.94 20.85 3.59
N GLU A 202 7.73 22.10 3.20
CA GLU A 202 6.81 22.48 2.13
C GLU A 202 7.64 23.01 0.95
N VAL A 203 7.34 22.49 -0.23
CA VAL A 203 8.11 22.74 -1.44
C VAL A 203 7.19 23.24 -2.55
N GLU A 204 7.59 24.32 -3.18
CA GLU A 204 7.01 24.81 -4.43
C GLU A 204 7.89 24.33 -5.60
N ILE A 205 7.26 23.86 -6.68
CA ILE A 205 7.96 23.31 -7.85
C ILE A 205 7.47 23.98 -9.13
N LEU A 206 8.38 24.28 -10.02
CA LEU A 206 8.13 24.71 -11.39
C LEU A 206 8.84 23.77 -12.33
N THR A 207 8.10 23.18 -13.26
CA THR A 207 8.65 22.19 -14.20
C THR A 207 8.55 22.66 -15.65
N GLN A 208 9.51 22.21 -16.45
CA GLN A 208 9.51 22.32 -17.91
C GLN A 208 9.71 20.93 -18.51
N THR A 209 8.86 20.58 -19.44
CA THR A 209 8.96 19.33 -20.19
C THR A 209 9.89 19.53 -21.39
N PRO A 210 11.03 18.82 -21.47
CA PRO A 210 11.90 18.90 -22.63
C PRO A 210 11.14 18.48 -23.90
N LYS A 211 11.39 19.15 -25.02
CA LYS A 211 10.74 18.83 -26.29
C LYS A 211 11.21 17.48 -26.82
N VAL A 212 10.26 16.67 -27.28
CA VAL A 212 10.56 15.41 -27.97
C VAL A 212 10.79 15.72 -29.46
N GLU A 213 11.88 15.17 -30.00
CA GLU A 213 12.20 15.35 -31.42
C GLU A 213 11.19 14.60 -32.29
N PRO A 214 10.74 15.18 -33.43
CA PRO A 214 9.79 14.54 -34.34
C PRO A 214 10.25 13.16 -34.85
N GLU A 215 11.55 12.98 -35.03
CA GLU A 215 12.19 11.71 -35.44
C GLU A 215 11.94 10.61 -34.42
N GLU A 216 12.03 10.92 -33.13
CA GLU A 216 11.77 9.95 -32.07
C GLU A 216 10.28 9.57 -32.02
N VAL A 217 9.39 10.53 -32.18
CA VAL A 217 7.94 10.27 -32.27
C VAL A 217 7.64 9.34 -33.45
N ASN A 218 8.26 9.60 -34.61
CA ASN A 218 8.08 8.77 -35.80
C ASN A 218 8.67 7.36 -35.59
N ARG A 219 9.80 7.25 -34.93
CA ARG A 219 10.42 5.96 -34.57
C ARG A 219 9.45 5.11 -33.75
N ILE A 220 8.89 5.66 -32.69
CA ILE A 220 7.92 4.98 -31.80
C ILE A 220 6.65 4.58 -32.57
N LYS A 221 6.08 5.50 -33.36
CA LYS A 221 4.89 5.20 -34.15
C LYS A 221 5.15 4.07 -35.16
N ASN A 222 6.32 4.04 -35.81
CA ASN A 222 6.69 2.96 -36.70
C ASN A 222 6.86 1.63 -35.95
N GLN A 223 7.45 1.65 -34.78
CA GLN A 223 7.62 0.47 -33.92
C GLN A 223 6.26 -0.11 -33.46
N LEU A 224 5.31 0.75 -33.08
CA LEU A 224 3.97 0.31 -32.73
C LEU A 224 3.19 -0.23 -33.93
N ARG A 225 3.42 0.30 -35.15
CA ARG A 225 2.84 -0.25 -36.39
C ARG A 225 3.41 -1.65 -36.69
N ASP A 226 4.73 -1.83 -36.55
CA ASP A 226 5.35 -3.14 -36.69
C ASP A 226 4.74 -4.15 -35.71
N TYR A 227 4.55 -3.79 -34.44
CA TYR A 227 3.90 -4.67 -33.47
C TYR A 227 2.46 -5.00 -33.89
N THR A 228 1.70 -4.03 -34.37
CA THR A 228 0.34 -4.26 -34.87
C THR A 228 0.33 -5.24 -36.03
N ASP A 229 1.25 -5.07 -37.00
CA ASP A 229 1.36 -5.93 -38.18
C ASP A 229 1.73 -7.37 -37.80
N ARG A 230 2.67 -7.56 -36.89
CA ARG A 230 3.10 -8.89 -36.39
C ARG A 230 1.97 -9.63 -35.67
N VAL A 231 1.19 -8.91 -34.86
CA VAL A 231 0.01 -9.49 -34.20
C VAL A 231 -1.07 -9.84 -35.22
N THR A 232 -1.36 -8.96 -36.17
CA THR A 232 -2.38 -9.15 -37.20
C THR A 232 -2.06 -10.30 -38.15
N LYS A 233 -0.77 -10.50 -38.48
CA LYS A 233 -0.30 -11.64 -39.28
C LYS A 233 -0.21 -12.95 -38.50
N GLY A 234 -0.43 -12.91 -37.18
CA GLY A 234 -0.32 -14.09 -36.29
C GLY A 234 1.12 -14.57 -36.03
N GLU A 235 2.12 -13.74 -36.34
CA GLU A 235 3.55 -14.06 -36.09
C GLU A 235 3.86 -14.13 -34.59
N THR A 236 3.13 -13.39 -33.76
CA THR A 236 3.28 -13.38 -32.30
C THR A 236 2.00 -12.92 -31.63
N SER A 237 1.85 -13.22 -30.34
CA SER A 237 0.72 -12.74 -29.55
C SER A 237 0.94 -11.30 -29.05
N PHE A 238 -0.14 -10.53 -28.92
CA PHE A 238 -0.08 -9.20 -28.32
C PHE A 238 0.52 -9.23 -26.92
N ALA A 239 0.12 -10.21 -26.09
CA ALA A 239 0.64 -10.40 -24.74
C ALA A 239 2.15 -10.62 -24.70
N THR A 240 2.70 -11.37 -25.66
CA THR A 240 4.16 -11.60 -25.79
C THR A 240 4.89 -10.29 -26.08
N LEU A 241 4.40 -9.50 -27.03
CA LEU A 241 4.98 -8.19 -27.34
C LEU A 241 4.87 -7.22 -26.16
N ALA A 242 3.75 -7.23 -25.44
CA ALA A 242 3.56 -6.39 -24.26
C ALA A 242 4.58 -6.74 -23.15
N ARG A 243 4.82 -8.03 -22.90
CA ARG A 243 5.83 -8.47 -21.91
C ARG A 243 7.24 -8.06 -22.29
N LEU A 244 7.56 -8.08 -23.58
CA LEU A 244 8.92 -7.79 -24.07
C LEU A 244 9.22 -6.31 -24.23
N TYR A 245 8.22 -5.53 -24.63
CA TYR A 245 8.46 -4.18 -25.14
C TYR A 245 7.60 -3.09 -24.51
N SER A 246 6.53 -3.43 -23.76
CA SER A 246 5.71 -2.39 -23.12
C SER A 246 6.49 -1.73 -21.98
N GLU A 247 6.51 -0.41 -21.98
CA GLU A 247 7.11 0.43 -20.95
C GLU A 247 6.11 0.81 -19.84
N ASP A 248 4.95 0.12 -19.79
CA ASP A 248 4.02 0.24 -18.68
C ASP A 248 4.38 -0.73 -17.54
N PRO A 249 4.90 -0.24 -16.39
CA PRO A 249 5.32 -1.12 -15.30
C PRO A 249 4.14 -1.85 -14.63
N GLY A 250 2.92 -1.32 -14.76
CA GLY A 250 1.72 -1.86 -14.13
C GLY A 250 1.17 -3.09 -14.83
N SER A 251 1.27 -3.16 -16.16
CA SER A 251 0.63 -4.23 -16.94
C SER A 251 1.57 -5.04 -17.83
N SER A 252 2.79 -4.56 -18.10
CA SER A 252 3.71 -5.23 -19.03
C SER A 252 3.96 -6.69 -18.68
N ARG A 253 4.21 -7.00 -17.40
CA ARG A 253 4.45 -8.37 -16.92
C ARG A 253 3.23 -9.28 -17.09
N GLN A 254 2.03 -8.71 -17.06
CA GLN A 254 0.75 -9.40 -17.26
C GLN A 254 0.33 -9.43 -18.74
N GLY A 255 1.27 -9.18 -19.68
CA GLY A 255 0.98 -9.13 -21.11
C GLY A 255 0.16 -7.92 -21.54
N GLY A 256 0.26 -6.82 -20.79
CA GLY A 256 -0.43 -5.57 -21.02
C GLY A 256 -1.87 -5.52 -20.52
N GLU A 257 -2.37 -6.54 -19.82
CA GLU A 257 -3.75 -6.64 -19.34
C GLU A 257 -4.00 -5.68 -18.18
N LEU A 258 -5.09 -4.89 -18.28
CA LEU A 258 -5.47 -3.88 -17.28
C LEU A 258 -6.57 -4.36 -16.32
N GLY A 259 -7.22 -5.50 -16.61
CA GLY A 259 -8.42 -5.96 -15.89
C GLY A 259 -9.67 -5.15 -16.28
N TYR A 260 -10.79 -5.40 -15.59
CA TYR A 260 -12.05 -4.72 -15.86
C TYR A 260 -12.07 -3.30 -15.29
N MET A 261 -12.01 -2.30 -16.17
CA MET A 261 -12.02 -0.89 -15.81
C MET A 261 -13.22 -0.14 -16.39
N GLY A 262 -13.77 0.76 -15.60
CA GLY A 262 -14.76 1.74 -16.06
C GLY A 262 -14.09 2.88 -16.83
N ARG A 263 -14.87 3.59 -17.66
CA ARG A 263 -14.37 4.69 -18.53
C ARG A 263 -13.62 5.78 -17.75
N GLY A 264 -14.09 6.14 -16.56
CA GLY A 264 -13.50 7.21 -15.75
C GLY A 264 -12.19 6.84 -15.04
N MET A 265 -11.78 5.56 -15.08
CA MET A 265 -10.51 5.08 -14.50
C MET A 265 -9.34 5.10 -15.49
N LEU A 266 -9.62 5.39 -16.76
CA LEU A 266 -8.65 5.39 -17.86
C LEU A 266 -8.38 6.82 -18.34
N ASP A 267 -7.19 7.05 -18.92
CA ASP A 267 -6.91 8.30 -19.64
C ASP A 267 -8.00 8.57 -20.68
N PRO A 268 -8.51 9.81 -20.83
CA PRO A 268 -9.62 10.11 -21.73
C PRO A 268 -9.39 9.71 -23.19
N ALA A 269 -8.17 9.93 -23.72
CA ALA A 269 -7.83 9.57 -25.09
C ALA A 269 -7.76 8.03 -25.26
N PHE A 270 -7.19 7.35 -24.27
CA PHE A 270 -7.15 5.89 -24.21
C PHE A 270 -8.57 5.31 -24.12
N ALA A 271 -9.40 5.81 -23.19
CA ALA A 271 -10.77 5.38 -22.99
C ALA A 271 -11.64 5.56 -24.24
N ALA A 272 -11.47 6.69 -24.95
CA ALA A 272 -12.21 6.96 -26.18
C ALA A 272 -11.98 5.89 -27.26
N VAL A 273 -10.78 5.34 -27.35
CA VAL A 273 -10.46 4.27 -28.31
C VAL A 273 -10.81 2.91 -27.75
N ALA A 274 -10.43 2.60 -26.50
CA ALA A 274 -10.64 1.29 -25.88
C ALA A 274 -12.12 0.90 -25.85
N PHE A 275 -13.01 1.82 -25.46
CA PHE A 275 -14.46 1.58 -25.41
C PHE A 275 -15.15 1.47 -26.77
N ASN A 276 -14.48 1.85 -27.85
CA ASN A 276 -14.97 1.67 -29.23
C ASN A 276 -14.48 0.37 -29.87
N LEU A 277 -13.61 -0.40 -29.22
CA LEU A 277 -13.18 -1.70 -29.72
C LEU A 277 -14.31 -2.72 -29.54
N THR A 278 -14.62 -3.45 -30.61
CA THR A 278 -15.67 -4.48 -30.63
C THR A 278 -15.13 -5.87 -30.95
N ASP A 279 -13.95 -5.95 -31.57
CA ASP A 279 -13.36 -7.20 -32.05
C ASP A 279 -12.06 -7.50 -31.26
N PRO A 280 -12.03 -8.59 -30.46
CA PRO A 280 -10.83 -8.96 -29.68
C PRO A 280 -9.61 -9.34 -30.53
N LYS A 281 -9.83 -9.64 -31.82
CA LYS A 281 -8.72 -9.97 -32.73
C LYS A 281 -8.01 -8.74 -33.30
N LYS A 282 -8.66 -7.58 -33.25
CA LYS A 282 -8.14 -6.34 -33.81
C LYS A 282 -7.32 -5.55 -32.80
N VAL A 283 -6.23 -4.98 -33.27
CA VAL A 283 -5.42 -3.99 -32.55
C VAL A 283 -5.90 -2.59 -32.96
N SER A 284 -5.97 -1.68 -31.98
CA SER A 284 -6.37 -0.29 -32.21
C SER A 284 -5.39 0.46 -33.12
N LYS A 285 -5.83 1.63 -33.62
CA LYS A 285 -4.89 2.67 -34.09
C LYS A 285 -4.03 3.13 -32.91
N ILE A 286 -2.90 3.77 -33.23
CA ILE A 286 -2.02 4.36 -32.21
C ILE A 286 -2.77 5.47 -31.49
N VAL A 287 -2.76 5.41 -30.15
CA VAL A 287 -3.37 6.40 -29.26
C VAL A 287 -2.26 7.17 -28.55
N GLU A 288 -2.34 8.48 -28.57
CA GLU A 288 -1.48 9.36 -27.78
C GLU A 288 -2.19 9.76 -26.49
N SER A 289 -1.54 9.56 -25.36
CA SER A 289 -2.03 9.90 -24.03
C SER A 289 -0.99 10.72 -23.27
N GLU A 290 -1.33 11.12 -22.05
CA GLU A 290 -0.34 11.76 -21.16
C GLU A 290 0.84 10.86 -20.80
N PHE A 291 0.69 9.52 -20.92
CA PHE A 291 1.73 8.54 -20.59
C PHE A 291 2.67 8.20 -21.76
N GLY A 292 2.25 8.45 -22.98
CA GLY A 292 2.99 8.13 -24.20
C GLY A 292 2.09 7.64 -25.33
N TYR A 293 2.62 6.74 -26.16
CA TYR A 293 1.93 6.19 -27.34
C TYR A 293 1.52 4.74 -27.07
N HIS A 294 0.25 4.43 -27.36
CA HIS A 294 -0.33 3.11 -27.06
C HIS A 294 -0.89 2.46 -28.32
N ILE A 295 -0.90 1.14 -28.33
CA ILE A 295 -1.83 0.31 -29.09
C ILE A 295 -2.62 -0.55 -28.10
N ILE A 296 -3.88 -0.83 -28.41
CA ILE A 296 -4.83 -1.46 -27.48
C ILE A 296 -5.50 -2.64 -28.18
N GLN A 297 -5.72 -3.73 -27.45
CA GLN A 297 -6.49 -4.87 -27.89
C GLN A 297 -7.56 -5.21 -26.83
N LEU A 298 -8.79 -5.41 -27.30
CA LEU A 298 -9.90 -5.85 -26.44
C LEU A 298 -9.65 -7.29 -25.99
N ILE A 299 -9.98 -7.58 -24.73
CA ILE A 299 -10.05 -8.95 -24.20
C ILE A 299 -11.52 -9.33 -24.01
N ASP A 300 -12.26 -8.55 -23.21
CA ASP A 300 -13.65 -8.82 -22.86
C ASP A 300 -14.38 -7.54 -22.43
N ARG A 301 -15.71 -7.58 -22.44
CA ARG A 301 -16.57 -6.48 -21.99
C ARG A 301 -17.66 -7.00 -21.07
N ARG A 302 -17.90 -6.32 -19.94
CA ARG A 302 -18.95 -6.64 -18.98
C ARG A 302 -19.68 -5.36 -18.58
N GLY A 303 -20.87 -5.19 -19.15
CA GLY A 303 -21.68 -3.98 -18.93
C GLY A 303 -20.92 -2.70 -19.31
N ASP A 304 -20.73 -1.82 -18.36
CA ASP A 304 -20.02 -0.54 -18.46
C ASP A 304 -18.49 -0.64 -18.27
N LYS A 305 -17.97 -1.85 -18.01
CA LYS A 305 -16.54 -2.12 -17.83
C LYS A 305 -15.95 -2.84 -19.03
N ILE A 306 -14.69 -2.53 -19.30
CA ILE A 306 -13.90 -3.14 -20.36
C ILE A 306 -12.63 -3.77 -19.77
N ASN A 307 -12.32 -4.98 -20.21
CA ASN A 307 -10.99 -5.58 -20.00
C ASN A 307 -10.23 -5.51 -21.32
N CYS A 308 -9.10 -4.83 -21.33
CA CYS A 308 -8.23 -4.69 -22.49
C CYS A 308 -6.76 -4.85 -22.09
N ARG A 309 -5.93 -5.08 -23.09
CA ARG A 309 -4.48 -5.05 -22.96
C ARG A 309 -3.89 -3.97 -23.84
N HIS A 310 -2.74 -3.43 -23.42
CA HIS A 310 -2.07 -2.39 -24.18
C HIS A 310 -0.55 -2.58 -24.23
N ILE A 311 0.07 -1.94 -25.20
CA ILE A 311 1.51 -1.73 -25.26
C ILE A 311 1.74 -0.23 -25.21
N LEU A 312 2.49 0.23 -24.24
CA LEU A 312 2.90 1.61 -24.07
C LEU A 312 4.37 1.76 -24.49
N LEU A 313 4.65 2.73 -25.34
CA LEU A 313 6.01 3.22 -25.59
C LEU A 313 6.11 4.70 -25.25
N LYS A 314 7.19 5.08 -24.55
CA LYS A 314 7.45 6.46 -24.14
C LYS A 314 8.53 7.07 -25.01
N PRO A 315 8.32 8.27 -25.57
CA PRO A 315 9.36 8.92 -26.34
C PRO A 315 10.55 9.30 -25.46
N ARG A 316 11.75 9.02 -25.94
CA ARG A 316 12.99 9.41 -25.28
C ARG A 316 13.33 10.84 -25.61
N VAL A 317 13.81 11.54 -24.59
CA VAL A 317 14.22 12.94 -24.73
C VAL A 317 15.71 13.00 -25.01
N SER A 318 16.15 13.80 -25.96
CA SER A 318 17.58 14.01 -26.24
C SER A 318 18.24 14.83 -25.12
N MET A 319 19.55 14.63 -24.92
CA MET A 319 20.31 15.44 -23.95
C MET A 319 20.24 16.93 -24.32
N ALA A 320 20.31 17.27 -25.60
CA ALA A 320 20.18 18.65 -26.07
C ALA A 320 18.84 19.28 -25.67
N SER A 321 17.73 18.54 -25.75
CA SER A 321 16.42 19.03 -25.32
C SER A 321 16.33 19.19 -23.80
N ILE A 322 16.98 18.32 -23.03
CA ILE A 322 17.09 18.43 -21.57
C ILE A 322 17.89 19.68 -21.19
N ASP A 323 19.03 19.90 -21.83
CA ASP A 323 19.89 21.06 -21.56
C ASP A 323 19.18 22.37 -21.92
N ALA A 324 18.48 22.43 -23.05
CA ALA A 324 17.67 23.59 -23.44
C ALA A 324 16.55 23.88 -22.40
N ALA A 325 15.91 22.86 -21.85
CA ALA A 325 14.90 23.03 -20.79
C ALA A 325 15.53 23.52 -19.48
N LYS A 326 16.72 23.03 -19.12
CA LYS A 326 17.46 23.50 -17.95
C LYS A 326 17.93 24.95 -18.11
N GLU A 327 18.43 25.34 -19.29
CA GLU A 327 18.85 26.74 -19.57
C GLU A 327 17.67 27.70 -19.44
N ARG A 328 16.49 27.30 -19.95
CA ARG A 328 15.25 28.08 -19.78
C ARG A 328 14.87 28.23 -18.31
N LEU A 329 14.90 27.13 -17.53
CA LEU A 329 14.65 27.18 -16.09
C LEU A 329 15.69 28.01 -15.34
N ASP A 330 16.96 27.98 -15.73
CA ASP A 330 18.00 28.78 -15.13
C ASP A 330 17.76 30.28 -15.37
N SER A 331 17.30 30.64 -16.59
CA SER A 331 16.89 32.02 -16.89
C SER A 331 15.74 32.47 -16.00
N ILE A 332 14.68 31.62 -15.87
CA ILE A 332 13.54 31.87 -14.97
C ILE A 332 14.03 31.99 -13.51
N GLY A 333 14.87 31.08 -13.05
CA GLY A 333 15.44 31.08 -11.70
C GLY A 333 16.26 32.37 -11.40
N ARG A 334 17.00 32.87 -12.37
CA ARG A 334 17.72 34.17 -12.22
C ARG A 334 16.76 35.34 -12.07
N ASP A 335 15.67 35.36 -12.83
CA ASP A 335 14.67 36.42 -12.76
C ASP A 335 13.86 36.36 -11.46
N LEU A 336 13.55 35.14 -10.96
CA LEU A 336 12.96 34.91 -9.64
C LEU A 336 13.86 35.41 -8.49
N ARG A 337 15.18 35.10 -8.55
CA ARG A 337 16.13 35.57 -7.54
C ARG A 337 16.33 37.10 -7.56
N LYS A 338 16.00 37.76 -8.68
CA LYS A 338 15.97 39.22 -8.81
C LYS A 338 14.60 39.82 -8.48
N GLU A 339 13.66 39.01 -8.00
CA GLU A 339 12.32 39.43 -7.60
C GLU A 339 11.50 40.14 -8.71
N LYS A 340 11.79 39.82 -9.97
CA LYS A 340 11.00 40.40 -11.09
C LYS A 340 9.55 39.97 -11.09
N PHE A 341 9.27 38.78 -10.59
CA PHE A 341 7.95 38.18 -10.38
C PHE A 341 8.05 37.11 -9.27
N THR A 342 6.91 36.72 -8.73
CA THR A 342 6.87 35.70 -7.66
C THR A 342 7.04 34.28 -8.22
N PHE A 343 7.42 33.33 -7.37
CA PHE A 343 7.48 31.92 -7.75
C PHE A 343 6.09 31.38 -8.14
N GLU A 344 5.05 31.85 -7.45
CA GLU A 344 3.66 31.52 -7.72
C GLU A 344 3.21 31.98 -9.10
N ASP A 345 3.52 33.24 -9.48
CA ASP A 345 3.24 33.77 -10.81
C ASP A 345 4.00 32.99 -11.89
N ALA A 346 5.28 32.72 -11.68
CA ALA A 346 6.08 31.92 -12.60
C ALA A 346 5.46 30.54 -12.82
N THR A 347 5.02 29.89 -11.74
CA THR A 347 4.40 28.56 -11.83
C THR A 347 3.09 28.62 -12.59
N ALA A 348 2.24 29.57 -12.30
CA ALA A 348 0.93 29.72 -12.94
C ALA A 348 1.02 29.90 -14.47
N TYR A 349 2.04 30.62 -14.95
CA TYR A 349 2.19 30.92 -16.38
C TYR A 349 3.20 30.04 -17.11
N LEU A 350 4.27 29.62 -16.45
CA LEU A 350 5.43 29.00 -17.07
C LEU A 350 5.59 27.52 -16.78
N SER A 351 4.93 26.96 -15.73
CA SER A 351 5.04 25.55 -15.41
C SER A 351 4.22 24.68 -16.37
N ASP A 352 4.79 23.54 -16.77
CA ASP A 352 4.10 22.51 -17.57
C ASP A 352 3.40 21.49 -16.69
N ASP A 353 3.64 21.47 -15.38
CA ASP A 353 3.01 20.53 -14.45
C ASP A 353 1.59 20.95 -14.09
N LYS A 354 0.62 20.19 -14.55
CA LYS A 354 -0.82 20.48 -14.33
C LYS A 354 -1.24 20.32 -12.86
N ASP A 355 -0.54 19.47 -12.11
CA ASP A 355 -0.94 19.13 -10.75
C ASP A 355 -0.59 20.25 -9.77
N THR A 356 0.57 20.90 -9.96
CA THR A 356 1.03 22.00 -9.10
C THR A 356 0.73 23.38 -9.66
N LYS A 357 0.58 23.52 -11.00
CA LYS A 357 0.32 24.80 -11.65
C LYS A 357 -0.88 25.55 -11.06
N ASN A 358 -1.98 24.86 -10.80
CA ASN A 358 -3.21 25.44 -10.25
C ASN A 358 -3.16 25.58 -8.72
N ASN A 359 -2.09 25.11 -8.08
CA ASN A 359 -1.83 25.19 -6.65
C ASN A 359 -0.62 26.07 -6.35
N HIS A 360 -0.40 27.10 -7.16
CA HIS A 360 0.70 28.06 -6.98
C HIS A 360 2.09 27.41 -6.88
N GLY A 361 2.28 26.28 -7.51
CA GLY A 361 3.50 25.48 -7.46
C GLY A 361 3.64 24.59 -6.24
N LEU A 362 2.76 24.69 -5.25
CA LEU A 362 2.86 23.95 -4.00
C LEU A 362 2.64 22.45 -4.24
N MET A 363 3.60 21.64 -3.88
CA MET A 363 3.50 20.19 -3.93
C MET A 363 2.50 19.68 -2.88
N VAL A 364 1.80 18.60 -3.21
CA VAL A 364 0.81 17.96 -2.32
C VAL A 364 1.20 16.52 -2.07
N ASN A 365 1.32 16.19 -0.79
CA ASN A 365 1.51 14.81 -0.33
C ASN A 365 0.16 14.12 -0.23
N SER A 366 0.00 13.03 -0.96
CA SER A 366 -1.19 12.17 -0.95
C SER A 366 -0.90 10.77 -0.41
N SER A 367 0.24 10.59 0.27
CA SER A 367 0.69 9.28 0.79
C SER A 367 -0.05 8.84 2.07
N GLY A 368 -0.89 9.70 2.65
CA GLY A 368 -1.69 9.42 3.83
C GLY A 368 -3.18 9.62 3.56
N ASP A 369 -3.98 9.48 4.60
CA ASP A 369 -5.45 9.65 4.55
C ASP A 369 -5.87 11.11 4.27
N GLU A 370 -5.00 12.07 4.56
CA GLU A 370 -5.24 13.49 4.33
C GLU A 370 -4.24 14.07 3.32
N ARG A 371 -4.77 14.90 2.41
CA ARG A 371 -3.93 15.69 1.50
C ARG A 371 -3.29 16.83 2.27
N THR A 372 -1.96 16.89 2.29
CA THR A 372 -1.18 17.93 2.97
C THR A 372 -0.08 18.48 2.07
N SER A 373 0.32 19.74 2.31
CA SER A 373 1.51 20.32 1.68
C SER A 373 2.82 19.95 2.37
N ARG A 374 2.73 19.35 3.58
CA ARG A 374 3.90 18.97 4.37
C ARG A 374 4.40 17.59 3.97
N PHE A 375 5.69 17.49 3.68
CA PHE A 375 6.37 16.25 3.34
C PHE A 375 7.42 15.91 4.40
N LYS A 376 7.44 14.67 4.84
CA LYS A 376 8.66 14.12 5.44
C LYS A 376 9.67 13.93 4.31
N MET A 377 10.97 14.07 4.57
CA MET A 377 11.99 13.97 3.53
C MET A 377 11.92 12.67 2.71
N LYS A 378 11.52 11.55 3.34
CA LYS A 378 11.34 10.25 2.69
C LYS A 378 10.13 10.15 1.77
N ASP A 379 9.15 11.06 1.90
CA ASP A 379 7.90 11.06 1.13
C ASP A 379 8.01 11.94 -0.12
N LEU A 380 9.09 12.73 -0.24
CA LEU A 380 9.42 13.50 -1.44
C LEU A 380 9.98 12.60 -2.55
N PRO A 381 9.76 12.96 -3.83
CA PRO A 381 10.53 12.37 -4.93
C PRO A 381 12.03 12.48 -4.66
N THR A 382 12.78 11.41 -4.94
CA THR A 382 14.20 11.30 -4.56
C THR A 382 15.06 12.48 -5.04
N GLU A 383 14.81 12.95 -6.27
CA GLU A 383 15.55 14.06 -6.86
C GLU A 383 15.24 15.38 -6.14
N VAL A 384 13.96 15.61 -5.80
CA VAL A 384 13.53 16.79 -5.03
C VAL A 384 14.11 16.76 -3.62
N ALA A 385 14.01 15.60 -2.94
CA ALA A 385 14.55 15.43 -1.60
C ALA A 385 16.04 15.76 -1.53
N ARG A 386 16.83 15.26 -2.50
CA ARG A 386 18.28 15.50 -2.58
C ARG A 386 18.60 16.98 -2.73
N VAL A 387 17.81 17.72 -3.51
CA VAL A 387 18.01 19.16 -3.74
C VAL A 387 17.60 19.95 -2.50
N VAL A 388 16.42 19.65 -1.94
CA VAL A 388 15.83 20.37 -0.81
C VAL A 388 16.62 20.18 0.49
N ASP A 389 17.31 19.03 0.65
CA ASP A 389 18.06 18.70 1.87
C ASP A 389 19.07 19.78 2.27
N THR A 390 19.75 20.39 1.30
CA THR A 390 20.78 21.40 1.51
C THR A 390 20.29 22.85 1.41
N MET A 391 19.01 23.06 1.04
CA MET A 391 18.46 24.41 0.81
C MET A 391 18.05 25.10 2.10
N LYS A 392 18.14 26.42 2.11
CA LYS A 392 17.56 27.31 3.14
C LYS A 392 16.12 27.69 2.76
N VAL A 393 15.31 28.00 3.77
CA VAL A 393 13.94 28.49 3.54
C VAL A 393 13.98 29.76 2.69
N GLY A 394 13.13 29.80 1.66
CA GLY A 394 13.07 30.87 0.66
C GLY A 394 14.04 30.71 -0.52
N GLU A 395 14.99 29.79 -0.44
CA GLU A 395 15.97 29.56 -1.51
C GLU A 395 15.34 28.88 -2.72
N ILE A 396 15.84 29.22 -3.91
CA ILE A 396 15.43 28.62 -5.19
C ILE A 396 16.60 27.80 -5.74
N SER A 397 16.36 26.55 -6.06
CA SER A 397 17.39 25.61 -6.54
C SER A 397 17.97 26.00 -7.91
N ALA A 398 19.10 25.36 -8.26
CA ALA A 398 19.50 25.22 -9.65
C ALA A 398 18.54 24.25 -10.39
N PRO A 399 18.44 24.33 -11.73
CA PRO A 399 17.66 23.38 -12.52
C PRO A 399 18.21 21.95 -12.40
N PHE A 400 17.30 20.99 -12.17
CA PHE A 400 17.64 19.57 -12.13
C PHE A 400 16.63 18.75 -12.95
N GLN A 401 17.01 17.52 -13.28
CA GLN A 401 16.17 16.57 -13.99
C GLN A 401 15.50 15.64 -12.99
N MET A 402 14.24 15.29 -13.24
CA MET A 402 13.50 14.30 -12.48
C MET A 402 12.51 13.54 -13.36
N ILE A 403 11.95 12.45 -12.82
CA ILE A 403 10.84 11.74 -13.43
C ILE A 403 9.57 12.14 -12.68
N ASN A 404 8.57 12.64 -13.41
CA ASN A 404 7.29 13.02 -12.81
C ASN A 404 6.40 11.78 -12.53
N ASN A 405 5.25 12.00 -11.86
CA ASN A 405 4.29 10.95 -11.51
C ASN A 405 3.71 10.19 -12.73
N ARG A 406 3.87 10.73 -13.95
CA ARG A 406 3.46 10.09 -15.21
C ARG A 406 4.61 9.33 -15.89
N GLY A 407 5.76 9.24 -15.21
CA GLY A 407 6.96 8.55 -15.73
C GLY A 407 7.64 9.30 -16.88
N LYS A 408 7.41 10.62 -17.02
CA LYS A 408 8.10 11.47 -18.02
C LYS A 408 9.30 12.16 -17.40
N VAL A 409 10.35 12.29 -18.20
CA VAL A 409 11.50 13.12 -17.86
C VAL A 409 11.08 14.58 -17.95
N VAL A 410 11.28 15.32 -16.85
CA VAL A 410 11.06 16.76 -16.77
C VAL A 410 12.27 17.44 -16.13
N CYS A 411 12.46 18.71 -16.43
CA CYS A 411 13.40 19.56 -15.70
C CYS A 411 12.61 20.41 -14.71
N ALA A 412 13.16 20.65 -13.53
CA ALA A 412 12.49 21.38 -12.46
C ALA A 412 13.44 22.36 -11.77
N ILE A 413 12.87 23.41 -11.20
CA ILE A 413 13.42 24.20 -10.10
C ILE A 413 12.44 24.15 -8.95
N VAL A 414 12.95 24.12 -7.73
CA VAL A 414 12.15 24.12 -6.51
C VAL A 414 12.50 25.30 -5.62
N LYS A 415 11.53 25.77 -4.87
CA LYS A 415 11.71 26.73 -3.78
C LYS A 415 11.31 26.07 -2.47
N LEU A 416 12.17 26.11 -1.49
CA LEU A 416 11.87 25.66 -0.14
C LEU A 416 11.01 26.70 0.55
N LYS A 417 9.70 26.42 0.70
CA LYS A 417 8.74 27.37 1.29
C LYS A 417 8.84 27.41 2.80
N SER A 418 8.89 26.23 3.43
CA SER A 418 9.07 26.11 4.88
C SER A 418 9.84 24.84 5.22
N ARG A 419 10.49 24.85 6.39
CA ARG A 419 11.15 23.69 7.00
C ARG A 419 10.87 23.73 8.49
N THR A 420 10.38 22.63 9.01
CA THR A 420 10.25 22.36 10.44
C THR A 420 11.23 21.25 10.77
N ASP A 421 12.24 21.55 11.56
CA ASP A 421 13.28 20.57 11.94
C ASP A 421 12.72 19.50 12.87
N GLU A 422 13.44 18.40 12.98
CA GLU A 422 13.10 17.33 13.89
C GLU A 422 12.99 17.84 15.32
N HIS A 423 11.86 17.56 15.97
CA HIS A 423 11.60 18.01 17.34
C HIS A 423 10.68 17.04 18.08
N ARG A 424 10.66 17.12 19.40
CA ARG A 424 9.65 16.41 20.19
C ARG A 424 8.29 17.06 19.98
N ALA A 425 7.26 16.24 19.81
CA ALA A 425 5.90 16.72 19.55
C ALA A 425 5.45 17.76 20.60
N THR A 426 4.90 18.85 20.12
CA THR A 426 4.32 19.89 20.97
C THR A 426 2.83 20.02 20.70
N ILE A 427 2.06 20.39 21.75
CA ILE A 427 0.60 20.54 21.62
C ILE A 427 0.24 21.71 20.70
N THR A 428 1.12 22.70 20.58
CA THR A 428 0.86 23.87 19.75
C THR A 428 1.06 23.63 18.27
N GLU A 429 2.04 22.81 17.90
CA GLU A 429 2.43 22.59 16.49
C GLU A 429 1.94 21.24 15.95
N ASP A 430 1.89 20.21 16.83
CA ASP A 430 1.64 18.83 16.45
C ASP A 430 0.35 18.25 17.00
N PHE A 431 -0.59 19.11 17.37
CA PHE A 431 -1.84 18.72 18.04
C PHE A 431 -2.56 17.59 17.33
N GLN A 432 -2.63 17.62 16.00
CA GLN A 432 -3.31 16.58 15.22
C GLN A 432 -2.64 15.21 15.41
N THR A 433 -1.32 15.16 15.24
CA THR A 433 -0.54 13.91 15.44
C THR A 433 -0.69 13.39 16.87
N MET A 434 -0.63 14.28 17.85
CA MET A 434 -0.82 13.91 19.26
C MET A 434 -2.25 13.43 19.54
N ARG A 435 -3.26 14.07 18.96
CA ARG A 435 -4.66 13.63 19.06
C ARG A 435 -4.87 12.26 18.45
N ASP A 436 -4.25 11.99 17.29
CA ASP A 436 -4.38 10.70 16.61
C ASP A 436 -3.76 9.57 17.44
N ILE A 437 -2.63 9.82 18.11
CA ILE A 437 -2.00 8.87 19.06
C ILE A 437 -2.96 8.57 20.22
N VAL A 438 -3.55 9.59 20.85
CA VAL A 438 -4.49 9.40 21.97
C VAL A 438 -5.76 8.70 21.49
N THR A 439 -6.24 9.03 20.30
CA THR A 439 -7.41 8.37 19.70
C THR A 439 -7.13 6.89 19.44
N ALA A 440 -5.95 6.55 18.89
CA ALA A 440 -5.55 5.17 18.68
C ALA A 440 -5.43 4.40 20.01
N HIS A 441 -4.84 5.02 21.02
CA HIS A 441 -4.75 4.43 22.37
C HIS A 441 -6.15 4.18 22.95
N ARG A 442 -7.06 5.16 22.87
CA ARG A 442 -8.42 5.04 23.37
C ARG A 442 -9.22 3.94 22.65
N ARG A 443 -9.03 3.81 21.35
CA ARG A 443 -9.62 2.71 20.58
C ARG A 443 -9.11 1.35 21.03
N GLN A 444 -7.83 1.23 21.32
CA GLN A 444 -7.25 0.00 21.86
C GLN A 444 -7.78 -0.35 23.26
N GLU A 445 -7.94 0.65 24.13
CA GLU A 445 -8.56 0.46 25.45
C GLU A 445 -9.99 -0.07 25.32
N ILE A 446 -10.82 0.55 24.47
CA ILE A 446 -12.20 0.12 24.23
C ILE A 446 -12.27 -1.31 23.74
N ILE A 447 -11.40 -1.67 22.77
CA ILE A 447 -11.32 -3.05 22.27
C ILE A 447 -10.88 -4.01 23.38
N HIS A 448 -9.88 -3.62 24.15
CA HIS A 448 -9.36 -4.45 25.25
C HIS A 448 -10.45 -4.73 26.28
N ASP A 449 -11.11 -3.69 26.78
CA ASP A 449 -12.16 -3.79 27.80
C ASP A 449 -13.36 -4.60 27.28
N TRP A 450 -13.69 -4.42 26.01
CA TRP A 450 -14.74 -5.20 25.36
C TRP A 450 -14.37 -6.69 25.31
N VAL A 451 -13.14 -7.04 24.88
CA VAL A 451 -12.66 -8.43 24.84
C VAL A 451 -12.69 -9.05 26.21
N VAL A 452 -12.14 -8.39 27.24
CA VAL A 452 -12.15 -8.86 28.63
C VAL A 452 -13.58 -9.10 29.12
N SER A 453 -14.51 -8.16 28.84
CA SER A 453 -15.92 -8.32 29.18
C SER A 453 -16.55 -9.53 28.48
N LYS A 454 -16.25 -9.75 27.20
CA LYS A 454 -16.77 -10.89 26.42
C LYS A 454 -16.20 -12.22 26.92
N ILE A 455 -14.93 -12.31 27.24
CA ILE A 455 -14.32 -13.52 27.83
C ILE A 455 -15.05 -13.93 29.12
N LYS A 456 -15.38 -12.98 30.00
CA LYS A 456 -16.10 -13.22 31.24
C LYS A 456 -17.49 -13.80 31.02
N ASN A 457 -18.17 -13.37 29.97
CA ASN A 457 -19.59 -13.71 29.67
C ASN A 457 -19.74 -14.84 28.63
N THR A 458 -18.66 -15.36 28.08
CA THR A 458 -18.68 -16.42 27.06
C THR A 458 -18.21 -17.73 27.68
N TYR A 459 -18.81 -18.85 27.22
CA TYR A 459 -18.30 -20.16 27.59
C TYR A 459 -16.89 -20.35 26.99
N VAL A 460 -15.93 -20.68 27.83
CA VAL A 460 -14.54 -20.96 27.42
C VAL A 460 -14.11 -22.29 28.03
N ARG A 461 -13.72 -23.22 27.18
CA ARG A 461 -13.05 -24.46 27.59
C ARG A 461 -11.69 -24.54 26.90
N MET A 462 -10.65 -24.68 27.72
CA MET A 462 -9.27 -24.71 27.28
C MET A 462 -8.59 -26.03 27.66
N ASN A 463 -7.75 -26.55 26.80
CA ASN A 463 -6.90 -27.69 27.14
C ASN A 463 -5.97 -27.31 28.28
N PRO A 464 -5.80 -28.16 29.31
CA PRO A 464 -4.99 -27.86 30.51
C PRO A 464 -3.56 -27.42 30.24
N ARG A 465 -2.96 -27.83 29.13
CA ARG A 465 -1.59 -27.45 28.75
C ARG A 465 -1.38 -25.94 28.54
N TYR A 466 -2.46 -25.18 28.30
CA TYR A 466 -2.40 -23.71 28.10
C TYR A 466 -2.62 -22.92 29.40
N LYS A 467 -2.81 -23.56 30.55
CA LYS A 467 -3.10 -22.89 31.84
C LYS A 467 -1.93 -22.05 32.34
N ASP A 468 -0.72 -22.40 31.94
CA ASP A 468 0.52 -21.68 32.38
C ASP A 468 0.88 -20.55 31.41
N CYS A 469 0.10 -20.33 30.33
CA CYS A 469 0.29 -19.28 29.38
C CYS A 469 0.03 -17.89 29.97
N LYS A 470 0.87 -16.92 29.59
CA LYS A 470 0.64 -15.50 29.88
C LYS A 470 -0.16 -14.90 28.75
N PHE A 471 -1.46 -14.77 28.96
CA PHE A 471 -2.37 -14.20 27.99
C PHE A 471 -2.37 -12.67 28.04
N LYS A 472 -2.64 -12.05 26.90
CA LYS A 472 -2.81 -10.61 26.76
C LYS A 472 -4.09 -10.11 27.44
N TYR A 473 -5.14 -10.93 27.42
CA TYR A 473 -6.44 -10.59 27.98
C TYR A 473 -6.72 -11.46 29.21
N GLU A 474 -7.28 -10.82 30.25
CA GLU A 474 -7.65 -11.51 31.50
C GLU A 474 -8.93 -12.33 31.34
N GLY A 475 -9.05 -13.42 32.12
CA GLY A 475 -10.29 -14.18 32.29
C GLY A 475 -10.43 -15.44 31.45
N TRP A 476 -9.42 -15.83 30.66
CA TRP A 476 -9.41 -17.09 29.94
C TRP A 476 -9.35 -18.32 30.86
N ILE A 477 -8.65 -18.22 31.97
CA ILE A 477 -8.56 -19.28 32.97
C ILE A 477 -9.66 -19.02 34.00
N LYS A 478 -10.64 -19.92 34.00
CA LYS A 478 -11.80 -19.90 34.91
C LYS A 478 -11.62 -20.97 36.00
#